data_bd013c713999cbd90d3f6951fc68b642
#
_entry.id   bd013c713999cbd90d3f6951fc68b642
#
_cell.length_a   1.000
_cell.length_b   1.000
_cell.length_c   1.000
_cell.angle_alpha   90.00
_cell.angle_beta   90.00
_cell.angle_gamma   90.00
#
_symmetry.space_group_name_H-M   'P 1'
#
loop_
_entity.id
_entity.type
_entity.pdbx_description
1 polymer ?
#
loop_
_entity_poly.entity_id
_entity_poly.type
_entity_poly.pdbx_seq_one_letter_code
_entity_poly.pdbx_strand_id
1 'polypeptide(L)'
;MTCAGLSTLNVPDADAPIIDELARASDPNPIAIVLADAALLELDRYATGQGLRYSRVATALLLAAPSEQRLAEAIDAVAAAAINAGARVTDLTTQHIDEEKALASVGIDPWTTRPGDEPIGQADRILYVGRDGARVHVKAGRLLVDAPGSLPAISVPKNSVTRIVLSGNVGLSAGARSWAMRSGVDVVCLSRRGSYQGTLIGANRGAHTSRLLAQVALTGDNERRVRLAASLIGAKIRGQIHVLTRIARRDEAVHVADTTSHMHAWRRSLAGARTLDEVMGIEGACSNAYFDELAACLTADVTFDGRSRRPPRDLPNAALSYGYAILLSECVGALHAAGLEPSLGIAHVPTDKRPSLALDLMEQFRPLLVDQTVMALLRTRKLRPEHGVVEAEAGGIWLGSDGKKILVDAYEAACQRSVTGALPGYSGSWRRHIAHSAQMLARAIAEPDYQWSGVAWR
;
A
#
# COMPACT_ATOMS: atom_id res chain seq x y z
N MET A 1 1.10 26.97 -18.98
CA MET A 1 0.51 25.76 -19.58
C MET A 1 -0.87 26.11 -20.11
N THR A 2 -1.19 25.75 -21.32
CA THR A 2 -2.50 25.97 -21.94
C THR A 2 -3.28 24.68 -21.80
N CYS A 3 -4.45 24.73 -21.14
CA CYS A 3 -5.33 23.57 -21.00
C CYS A 3 -6.53 23.72 -21.93
N ALA A 4 -6.91 22.66 -22.65
CA ALA A 4 -8.17 22.58 -23.38
C ALA A 4 -9.26 21.99 -22.51
N GLY A 5 -10.43 22.55 -22.67
CA GLY A 5 -11.59 22.22 -21.88
C GLY A 5 -12.22 20.86 -22.16
N LEU A 6 -13.24 20.58 -21.40
CA LEU A 6 -14.06 19.37 -21.46
C LEU A 6 -14.76 19.24 -22.82
N SER A 7 -14.57 18.11 -23.50
CA SER A 7 -15.42 17.71 -24.63
C SER A 7 -16.23 16.45 -24.25
N THR A 8 -17.51 16.44 -24.57
CA THR A 8 -18.36 15.25 -24.43
C THR A 8 -18.24 14.40 -25.69
N LEU A 9 -18.01 13.10 -25.51
CA LEU A 9 -18.00 12.11 -26.61
C LEU A 9 -19.39 11.49 -26.73
N ASN A 10 -19.95 11.49 -27.94
CA ASN A 10 -21.20 10.81 -28.26
C ASN A 10 -20.90 9.52 -29.06
N VAL A 11 -21.49 8.40 -28.66
CA VAL A 11 -21.30 7.10 -29.32
C VAL A 11 -22.32 6.94 -30.46
N PRO A 12 -21.96 6.31 -31.61
CA PRO A 12 -22.81 6.31 -32.81
C PRO A 12 -24.12 5.52 -32.69
N ASP A 13 -25.07 5.88 -33.56
CA ASP A 13 -26.48 5.49 -33.59
C ASP A 13 -26.83 3.99 -33.66
N ALA A 14 -25.92 3.09 -33.94
CA ALA A 14 -26.23 1.65 -34.02
C ALA A 14 -26.49 1.01 -32.66
N ASP A 15 -25.80 1.49 -31.61
CA ASP A 15 -25.96 1.01 -30.23
C ASP A 15 -26.57 2.09 -29.30
N ALA A 16 -26.89 3.25 -29.86
CA ALA A 16 -27.43 4.42 -29.16
C ALA A 16 -28.69 4.14 -28.30
N PRO A 17 -29.66 3.29 -28.74
CA PRO A 17 -30.83 3.00 -27.92
C PRO A 17 -30.48 2.31 -26.61
N ILE A 18 -29.50 1.42 -26.62
CA ILE A 18 -29.10 0.65 -25.44
C ILE A 18 -28.29 1.54 -24.50
N ILE A 19 -27.38 2.33 -25.05
CA ILE A 19 -26.51 3.24 -24.27
C ILE A 19 -27.30 4.40 -23.68
N ASP A 20 -28.24 4.99 -24.46
CA ASP A 20 -29.12 6.06 -23.98
C ASP A 20 -30.13 5.59 -22.93
N GLU A 21 -30.61 4.34 -23.03
CA GLU A 21 -31.47 3.75 -22.02
C GLU A 21 -30.70 3.43 -20.73
N LEU A 22 -29.46 2.98 -20.87
CA LEU A 22 -28.55 2.71 -19.76
C LEU A 22 -28.04 4.01 -19.09
N ALA A 23 -27.86 5.10 -19.86
CA ALA A 23 -27.45 6.40 -19.34
C ALA A 23 -28.59 7.16 -18.62
N ARG A 24 -29.85 6.86 -18.97
CA ARG A 24 -31.05 7.41 -18.31
C ARG A 24 -31.45 6.62 -17.05
N ALA A 25 -30.91 5.42 -16.87
CA ALA A 25 -31.10 4.70 -15.62
C ALA A 25 -30.38 5.46 -14.49
N SER A 26 -31.12 5.78 -13.44
CA SER A 26 -30.62 6.53 -12.27
C SER A 26 -29.55 5.79 -11.45
N ASP A 27 -29.08 4.64 -11.94
CA ASP A 27 -27.98 3.87 -11.39
C ASP A 27 -27.12 3.39 -12.57
N PRO A 28 -25.84 3.86 -12.75
CA PRO A 28 -25.03 3.51 -13.90
C PRO A 28 -24.80 2.00 -13.92
N ASN A 29 -25.36 1.34 -14.94
CA ASN A 29 -25.18 -0.09 -15.12
C ASN A 29 -23.69 -0.38 -15.37
N PRO A 30 -23.04 -1.24 -14.56
CA PRO A 30 -21.62 -1.58 -14.71
C PRO A 30 -21.24 -2.06 -16.11
N ILE A 31 -22.17 -2.68 -16.83
CA ILE A 31 -21.96 -3.19 -18.20
C ILE A 31 -21.80 -2.02 -19.20
N ALA A 32 -22.60 -0.97 -19.08
CA ALA A 32 -22.51 0.18 -19.98
C ALA A 32 -21.17 0.95 -19.80
N ILE A 33 -20.69 1.05 -18.57
CA ILE A 33 -19.39 1.65 -18.26
C ILE A 33 -18.26 0.80 -18.87
N VAL A 34 -18.34 -0.52 -18.76
CA VAL A 34 -17.32 -1.44 -19.32
C VAL A 34 -17.30 -1.38 -20.84
N LEU A 35 -18.45 -1.31 -21.50
CA LEU A 35 -18.54 -1.22 -22.97
C LEU A 35 -18.02 0.16 -23.47
N ALA A 36 -18.37 1.24 -22.80
CA ALA A 36 -17.84 2.57 -23.10
C ALA A 36 -16.31 2.64 -22.87
N ASP A 37 -15.82 2.03 -21.79
CA ASP A 37 -14.39 1.95 -21.51
C ASP A 37 -13.63 1.09 -22.53
N ALA A 38 -14.21 -0.01 -22.99
CA ALA A 38 -13.60 -0.86 -24.02
C ALA A 38 -13.53 -0.14 -25.39
N ALA A 39 -14.58 0.59 -25.78
CA ALA A 39 -14.62 1.35 -27.01
C ALA A 39 -13.61 2.51 -27.04
N LEU A 40 -13.31 3.11 -25.88
CA LEU A 40 -12.40 4.24 -25.73
C LEU A 40 -10.94 3.85 -25.37
N LEU A 41 -10.67 2.57 -25.22
CA LEU A 41 -9.35 2.06 -24.82
C LEU A 41 -8.24 2.43 -25.83
N GLU A 42 -8.55 2.47 -27.13
CA GLU A 42 -7.59 2.90 -28.16
C GLU A 42 -7.28 4.39 -28.06
N LEU A 43 -8.26 5.20 -27.69
CA LEU A 43 -8.09 6.62 -27.42
C LEU A 43 -7.17 6.84 -26.21
N ASP A 44 -7.40 6.09 -25.14
CA ASP A 44 -6.57 6.14 -23.93
C ASP A 44 -5.12 5.73 -24.22
N ARG A 45 -4.91 4.69 -25.05
CA ARG A 45 -3.58 4.25 -25.50
C ARG A 45 -2.88 5.29 -26.36
N TYR A 46 -3.62 5.92 -27.28
CA TYR A 46 -3.07 6.97 -28.11
C TYR A 46 -2.62 8.18 -27.30
N ALA A 47 -3.48 8.72 -26.45
CA ALA A 47 -3.17 9.88 -25.62
C ALA A 47 -1.96 9.63 -24.69
N THR A 48 -1.91 8.44 -24.07
CA THR A 48 -0.79 8.03 -23.23
C THR A 48 0.51 7.86 -24.03
N GLY A 49 0.43 7.28 -25.23
CA GLY A 49 1.59 7.08 -26.11
C GLY A 49 2.22 8.37 -26.62
N GLN A 50 1.45 9.45 -26.75
CA GLN A 50 1.94 10.77 -27.16
C GLN A 50 2.50 11.61 -26.01
N GLY A 51 2.50 11.09 -24.79
CA GLY A 51 2.97 11.82 -23.60
C GLY A 51 2.10 13.04 -23.25
N LEU A 52 0.83 13.03 -23.66
CA LEU A 52 -0.13 14.05 -23.33
C LEU A 52 -0.59 13.88 -21.87
N ARG A 53 -0.79 14.99 -21.17
CA ARG A 53 -1.51 14.95 -19.89
C ARG A 53 -2.99 14.79 -20.20
N TYR A 54 -3.51 13.66 -19.80
CA TYR A 54 -4.82 13.17 -20.21
C TYR A 54 -5.58 12.62 -19.00
N SER A 55 -6.82 12.99 -18.87
CA SER A 55 -7.75 12.40 -17.91
C SER A 55 -9.11 12.19 -18.54
N ARG A 56 -9.74 11.06 -18.29
CA ARG A 56 -11.08 10.74 -18.76
C ARG A 56 -11.98 10.36 -17.58
N VAL A 57 -13.14 11.00 -17.52
CA VAL A 57 -14.19 10.66 -16.56
C VAL A 57 -15.46 10.38 -17.35
N ALA A 58 -15.87 9.13 -17.43
CA ALA A 58 -16.96 8.66 -18.29
C ALA A 58 -16.74 9.09 -19.76
N THR A 59 -17.61 9.97 -20.28
CA THR A 59 -17.53 10.51 -21.63
C THR A 59 -16.83 11.87 -21.73
N ALA A 60 -16.36 12.41 -20.62
CA ALA A 60 -15.67 13.70 -20.58
C ALA A 60 -14.15 13.49 -20.62
N LEU A 61 -13.48 14.27 -21.48
CA LEU A 61 -12.05 14.25 -21.69
C LEU A 61 -11.42 15.57 -21.27
N LEU A 62 -10.32 15.51 -20.53
CA LEU A 62 -9.47 16.66 -20.24
C LEU A 62 -8.11 16.42 -20.87
N LEU A 63 -7.67 17.37 -21.71
CA LEU A 63 -6.34 17.38 -22.31
C LEU A 63 -5.59 18.62 -21.84
N ALA A 64 -4.34 18.45 -21.44
CA ALA A 64 -3.44 19.55 -21.12
C ALA A 64 -2.14 19.42 -21.91
N ALA A 65 -1.70 20.52 -22.52
CA ALA A 65 -0.47 20.59 -23.27
C ALA A 65 0.36 21.84 -22.90
N PRO A 66 1.68 21.83 -23.12
CA PRO A 66 2.56 22.93 -22.74
C PRO A 66 2.41 24.19 -23.62
N SER A 67 1.74 24.09 -24.79
CA SER A 67 1.49 25.20 -25.68
C SER A 67 0.15 25.03 -26.43
N GLU A 68 -0.41 26.14 -26.94
CA GLU A 68 -1.63 26.12 -27.76
C GLU A 68 -1.49 25.27 -29.02
N GLN A 69 -0.35 25.36 -29.68
CA GLN A 69 -0.11 24.57 -30.89
C GLN A 69 -0.11 23.07 -30.62
N ARG A 70 0.57 22.64 -29.55
CA ARG A 70 0.57 21.24 -29.12
C ARG A 70 -0.80 20.78 -28.68
N LEU A 71 -1.60 21.67 -28.11
CA LEU A 71 -2.97 21.39 -27.70
C LEU A 71 -3.88 21.19 -28.90
N ALA A 72 -3.79 22.05 -29.93
CA ALA A 72 -4.56 21.91 -31.16
C ALA A 72 -4.22 20.59 -31.91
N GLU A 73 -2.93 20.29 -32.03
CA GLU A 73 -2.46 19.01 -32.62
C GLU A 73 -3.01 17.80 -31.84
N ALA A 74 -3.04 17.89 -30.49
CA ALA A 74 -3.56 16.84 -29.65
C ALA A 74 -5.09 16.67 -29.77
N ILE A 75 -5.83 17.77 -29.90
CA ILE A 75 -7.29 17.76 -30.09
C ILE A 75 -7.64 17.10 -31.43
N ASP A 76 -6.98 17.50 -32.52
CA ASP A 76 -7.21 16.92 -33.83
C ASP A 76 -6.91 15.42 -33.88
N ALA A 77 -5.82 15.01 -33.25
CA ALA A 77 -5.43 13.63 -33.19
C ALA A 77 -6.38 12.77 -32.29
N VAL A 78 -6.82 13.32 -31.19
CA VAL A 78 -7.82 12.68 -30.31
C VAL A 78 -9.19 12.59 -30.99
N ALA A 79 -9.60 13.63 -31.73
CA ALA A 79 -10.83 13.61 -32.51
C ALA A 79 -10.78 12.56 -33.64
N ALA A 80 -9.64 12.43 -34.34
CA ALA A 80 -9.46 11.39 -35.33
C ALA A 80 -9.48 9.97 -34.72
N ALA A 81 -8.83 9.77 -33.58
CA ALA A 81 -8.86 8.50 -32.86
C ALA A 81 -10.26 8.15 -32.32
N ALA A 82 -11.02 9.15 -31.87
CA ALA A 82 -12.41 8.98 -31.45
C ALA A 82 -13.29 8.52 -32.61
N ILE A 83 -13.15 9.14 -33.79
CA ILE A 83 -13.89 8.76 -35.03
C ILE A 83 -13.55 7.32 -35.41
N ASN A 84 -12.28 6.92 -35.37
CA ASN A 84 -11.86 5.56 -35.65
C ASN A 84 -12.41 4.52 -34.65
N ALA A 85 -12.62 4.93 -33.41
CA ALA A 85 -13.29 4.14 -32.37
C ALA A 85 -14.83 4.19 -32.44
N GLY A 86 -15.38 4.86 -33.47
CA GLY A 86 -16.83 5.00 -33.66
C GLY A 86 -17.50 6.07 -32.80
N ALA A 87 -16.74 6.96 -32.16
CA ALA A 87 -17.26 8.03 -31.31
C ALA A 87 -17.15 9.41 -32.01
N ARG A 88 -17.95 10.39 -31.56
CA ARG A 88 -17.88 11.80 -32.04
C ARG A 88 -17.63 12.74 -30.88
N VAL A 89 -16.77 13.74 -31.11
CA VAL A 89 -16.58 14.86 -30.20
C VAL A 89 -17.74 15.85 -30.43
N THR A 90 -18.61 16.05 -29.46
CA THR A 90 -19.82 16.89 -29.62
C THR A 90 -19.63 18.31 -29.13
N ASP A 91 -18.87 18.51 -28.05
CA ASP A 91 -18.61 19.83 -27.46
C ASP A 91 -17.14 19.98 -27.15
N LEU A 92 -16.49 20.99 -27.74
CA LEU A 92 -15.11 21.34 -27.46
C LEU A 92 -15.04 22.74 -26.88
N THR A 93 -14.61 22.86 -25.64
CA THR A 93 -14.30 24.16 -25.04
C THR A 93 -12.82 24.24 -24.76
N THR A 94 -12.15 25.27 -25.30
CA THR A 94 -10.75 25.58 -25.04
C THR A 94 -10.69 26.77 -24.09
N GLN A 95 -10.00 26.64 -22.96
CA GLN A 95 -9.82 27.73 -22.01
C GLN A 95 -8.36 27.79 -21.57
N HIS A 96 -7.85 29.03 -21.45
CA HIS A 96 -6.62 29.27 -20.71
C HIS A 96 -6.96 29.28 -19.24
N ILE A 97 -6.81 28.15 -18.57
CA ILE A 97 -7.00 28.05 -17.13
C ILE A 97 -5.70 27.61 -16.47
N ASP A 98 -5.51 28.08 -15.26
CA ASP A 98 -4.53 27.61 -14.34
C ASP A 98 -4.68 26.08 -14.16
N GLU A 99 -3.55 25.36 -14.11
CA GLU A 99 -3.52 23.89 -13.99
C GLU A 99 -4.33 23.42 -12.76
N GLU A 100 -4.28 24.18 -11.68
CA GLU A 100 -5.03 23.93 -10.45
C GLU A 100 -6.54 23.97 -10.65
N LYS A 101 -7.03 24.98 -11.39
CA LYS A 101 -8.45 25.13 -11.70
C LYS A 101 -8.95 24.09 -12.70
N ALA A 102 -8.11 23.70 -13.67
CA ALA A 102 -8.45 22.69 -14.65
C ALA A 102 -8.67 21.31 -13.97
N LEU A 103 -7.79 20.94 -13.08
CA LEU A 103 -7.88 19.68 -12.35
C LEU A 103 -9.04 19.66 -11.35
N ALA A 104 -9.29 20.78 -10.66
CA ALA A 104 -10.44 20.94 -9.77
C ALA A 104 -11.79 20.84 -10.50
N SER A 105 -11.88 21.33 -11.74
CA SER A 105 -13.12 21.28 -12.55
C SER A 105 -13.57 19.85 -12.91
N VAL A 106 -12.64 18.89 -12.92
CA VAL A 106 -12.91 17.45 -13.15
C VAL A 106 -12.88 16.63 -11.87
N GLY A 107 -12.88 17.27 -10.69
CA GLY A 107 -12.85 16.61 -9.41
C GLY A 107 -11.50 15.98 -9.04
N ILE A 108 -10.43 16.40 -9.72
CA ILE A 108 -9.07 15.97 -9.46
C ILE A 108 -8.38 17.05 -8.64
N ASP A 109 -7.86 16.69 -7.46
CA ASP A 109 -7.07 17.59 -6.65
C ASP A 109 -5.71 17.84 -7.35
N PRO A 110 -5.36 19.10 -7.70
CA PRO A 110 -4.14 19.44 -8.45
C PRO A 110 -2.83 19.02 -7.76
N TRP A 111 -2.86 18.85 -6.45
CA TRP A 111 -1.72 18.40 -5.66
C TRP A 111 -1.45 16.90 -5.73
N THR A 112 -2.34 16.13 -6.35
CA THR A 112 -2.27 14.66 -6.40
C THR A 112 -1.82 14.08 -7.72
N THR A 113 -1.72 14.88 -8.79
CA THR A 113 -1.44 14.40 -10.14
C THR A 113 -0.07 14.84 -10.65
N ARG A 114 1.00 14.34 -10.03
CA ARG A 114 2.26 14.18 -10.75
C ARG A 114 2.20 12.87 -11.53
N PRO A 115 2.92 12.70 -12.65
CA PRO A 115 2.97 11.42 -13.35
C PRO A 115 3.39 10.31 -12.38
N GLY A 116 2.48 9.38 -12.10
CA GLY A 116 2.65 8.33 -11.08
C GLY A 116 1.85 8.52 -9.79
N ASP A 117 1.24 9.69 -9.58
CA ASP A 117 0.32 9.90 -8.46
C ASP A 117 -1.10 9.55 -8.89
N GLU A 118 -1.62 8.42 -8.45
CA GLU A 118 -3.06 8.22 -8.44
C GLU A 118 -3.70 9.20 -7.47
N PRO A 119 -4.90 9.78 -7.79
CA PRO A 119 -5.53 10.75 -6.92
C PRO A 119 -5.70 10.16 -5.52
N ILE A 120 -5.23 10.90 -4.50
CA ILE A 120 -5.59 10.58 -3.11
C ILE A 120 -7.09 10.82 -3.00
N GLY A 121 -7.89 9.80 -3.24
CA GLY A 121 -9.26 9.84 -2.78
C GLY A 121 -9.22 10.16 -1.29
N GLN A 122 -10.17 10.96 -0.79
CA GLN A 122 -10.36 11.22 0.65
C GLN A 122 -10.53 9.92 1.48
N ALA A 123 -10.31 8.77 0.88
CA ALA A 123 -10.72 7.43 1.25
C ALA A 123 -9.59 6.52 1.74
N ASP A 124 -8.41 7.02 2.09
CA ASP A 124 -7.34 6.17 2.64
C ASP A 124 -7.53 5.88 4.14
N ARG A 125 -8.79 5.72 4.57
CA ARG A 125 -9.10 5.39 5.96
C ARG A 125 -9.21 3.88 6.15
N ILE A 126 -8.45 3.37 7.10
CA ILE A 126 -8.56 1.99 7.56
C ILE A 126 -9.43 1.94 8.80
N LEU A 127 -10.43 1.07 8.78
CA LEU A 127 -11.27 0.83 9.96
C LEU A 127 -10.69 -0.33 10.78
N TYR A 128 -10.09 -0.01 11.91
CA TYR A 128 -9.61 -1.00 12.87
C TYR A 128 -10.69 -1.32 13.90
N VAL A 129 -11.05 -2.58 14.00
CA VAL A 129 -12.01 -3.08 14.99
C VAL A 129 -11.37 -4.22 15.76
N GLY A 130 -11.06 -3.99 17.05
CA GLY A 130 -10.36 -4.95 17.90
C GLY A 130 -11.07 -5.25 19.21
N ARG A 131 -12.33 -4.83 19.37
CA ARG A 131 -13.10 -5.10 20.58
C ARG A 131 -13.83 -6.43 20.45
N ASP A 132 -13.60 -7.34 21.37
CA ASP A 132 -14.28 -8.63 21.40
C ASP A 132 -15.80 -8.46 21.48
N GLY A 133 -16.52 -9.22 20.65
CA GLY A 133 -17.97 -9.17 20.53
C GLY A 133 -18.51 -7.99 19.74
N ALA A 134 -17.65 -7.09 19.23
CA ALA A 134 -18.09 -6.03 18.32
C ALA A 134 -18.59 -6.60 16.99
N ARG A 135 -19.49 -5.88 16.32
CA ARG A 135 -20.07 -6.27 15.05
C ARG A 135 -20.04 -5.13 14.05
N VAL A 136 -19.47 -5.40 12.87
CA VAL A 136 -19.46 -4.47 11.73
C VAL A 136 -20.64 -4.78 10.81
N HIS A 137 -21.45 -3.76 10.51
CA HIS A 137 -22.57 -3.90 9.56
C HIS A 137 -22.74 -2.62 8.71
N VAL A 138 -23.52 -2.72 7.63
CA VAL A 138 -23.85 -1.58 6.74
C VAL A 138 -25.29 -1.19 6.98
N LYS A 139 -25.52 0.12 7.19
CA LYS A 139 -26.83 0.73 7.27
C LYS A 139 -26.80 2.15 6.68
N ALA A 140 -27.77 2.49 5.82
CA ALA A 140 -27.94 3.83 5.24
C ALA A 140 -26.62 4.41 4.66
N GLY A 141 -25.87 3.65 3.87
CA GLY A 141 -24.63 4.12 3.24
C GLY A 141 -23.42 4.25 4.17
N ARG A 142 -23.53 3.79 5.41
CA ARG A 142 -22.47 3.88 6.44
C ARG A 142 -22.07 2.49 6.96
N LEU A 143 -20.82 2.37 7.35
CA LEU A 143 -20.34 1.27 8.20
C LEU A 143 -20.60 1.63 9.66
N LEU A 144 -21.27 0.77 10.36
CA LEU A 144 -21.54 0.88 11.79
C LEU A 144 -20.78 -0.21 12.51
N VAL A 145 -20.19 0.16 13.64
CA VAL A 145 -19.52 -0.78 14.56
C VAL A 145 -20.26 -0.73 15.88
N ASP A 146 -21.04 -1.75 16.16
CA ASP A 146 -21.66 -1.93 17.46
C ASP A 146 -20.68 -2.67 18.38
N ALA A 147 -20.48 -2.16 19.57
CA ALA A 147 -19.66 -2.78 20.59
C ALA A 147 -20.52 -3.26 21.76
N PRO A 148 -20.19 -4.37 22.41
CA PRO A 148 -20.89 -4.80 23.63
C PRO A 148 -20.79 -3.74 24.73
N GLY A 149 -21.87 -3.59 25.50
CA GLY A 149 -21.98 -2.61 26.58
C GLY A 149 -22.58 -1.27 26.13
N SER A 150 -22.56 -0.26 27.00
CA SER A 150 -23.20 1.05 26.79
C SER A 150 -22.38 2.05 25.95
N LEU A 151 -21.41 1.59 25.17
CA LEU A 151 -20.61 2.47 24.32
C LEU A 151 -21.40 2.89 23.06
N PRO A 152 -21.26 4.16 22.64
CA PRO A 152 -21.89 4.61 21.41
C PRO A 152 -21.36 3.84 20.21
N ALA A 153 -22.26 3.49 19.29
CA ALA A 153 -21.87 2.89 18.01
C ALA A 153 -21.00 3.85 17.19
N ILE A 154 -19.91 3.33 16.64
CA ILE A 154 -19.06 4.10 15.72
C ILE A 154 -19.71 4.04 14.34
N SER A 155 -19.84 5.19 13.69
CA SER A 155 -20.42 5.30 12.35
C SER A 155 -19.47 6.01 11.40
N VAL A 156 -19.09 5.34 10.29
CA VAL A 156 -18.18 5.87 9.26
C VAL A 156 -18.83 5.80 7.90
N PRO A 157 -18.71 6.82 7.03
CA PRO A 157 -19.15 6.72 5.64
C PRO A 157 -18.45 5.55 4.95
N LYS A 158 -19.19 4.66 4.28
CA LYS A 158 -18.58 3.48 3.64
C LYS A 158 -17.57 3.84 2.55
N ASN A 159 -17.80 4.93 1.80
CA ASN A 159 -16.90 5.39 0.72
C ASN A 159 -15.56 5.95 1.24
N SER A 160 -15.43 6.23 2.54
CA SER A 160 -14.19 6.70 3.14
C SER A 160 -13.30 5.56 3.65
N VAL A 161 -13.73 4.29 3.50
CA VAL A 161 -13.00 3.13 4.01
C VAL A 161 -12.44 2.31 2.87
N THR A 162 -11.12 2.16 2.83
CA THR A 162 -10.40 1.36 1.83
C THR A 162 -10.02 -0.02 2.34
N ARG A 163 -10.00 -0.20 3.66
CA ARG A 163 -9.69 -1.49 4.29
C ARG A 163 -10.37 -1.59 5.65
N ILE A 164 -10.75 -2.80 6.02
CA ILE A 164 -11.23 -3.14 7.37
C ILE A 164 -10.25 -4.13 7.99
N VAL A 165 -9.79 -3.85 9.21
CA VAL A 165 -8.93 -4.76 9.98
C VAL A 165 -9.71 -5.22 11.21
N LEU A 166 -10.04 -6.51 11.25
CA LEU A 166 -10.75 -7.15 12.36
C LEU A 166 -9.71 -7.89 13.22
N SER A 167 -9.67 -7.61 14.51
CA SER A 167 -8.74 -8.26 15.45
C SER A 167 -9.51 -8.96 16.56
N GLY A 168 -9.34 -10.25 16.71
CA GLY A 168 -10.02 -11.06 17.70
C GLY A 168 -11.43 -11.49 17.29
N ASN A 169 -12.34 -11.60 18.25
CA ASN A 169 -13.70 -12.06 18.02
C ASN A 169 -14.63 -10.90 17.61
N VAL A 170 -14.48 -10.46 16.35
CA VAL A 170 -15.29 -9.38 15.75
C VAL A 170 -16.19 -9.95 14.67
N GLY A 171 -17.49 -9.71 14.76
CA GLY A 171 -18.48 -10.13 13.77
C GLY A 171 -18.51 -9.21 12.55
N LEU A 172 -18.65 -9.81 11.36
CA LEU A 172 -18.87 -9.09 10.10
C LEU A 172 -20.22 -9.55 9.50
N SER A 173 -21.16 -8.62 9.33
CA SER A 173 -22.46 -8.94 8.77
C SER A 173 -22.35 -9.35 7.29
N ALA A 174 -23.32 -10.15 6.79
CA ALA A 174 -23.37 -10.53 5.39
C ALA A 174 -23.43 -9.32 4.44
N GLY A 175 -24.16 -8.26 4.81
CA GLY A 175 -24.23 -7.02 4.06
C GLY A 175 -22.88 -6.29 3.99
N ALA A 176 -22.16 -6.17 5.11
CA ALA A 176 -20.84 -5.54 5.15
C ALA A 176 -19.82 -6.35 4.34
N ARG A 177 -19.83 -7.68 4.47
CA ARG A 177 -18.98 -8.57 3.67
C ARG A 177 -19.24 -8.43 2.16
N SER A 178 -20.50 -8.51 1.76
CA SER A 178 -20.89 -8.42 0.35
C SER A 178 -20.53 -7.04 -0.23
N TRP A 179 -20.74 -5.98 0.53
CA TRP A 179 -20.33 -4.63 0.13
C TRP A 179 -18.80 -4.55 -0.03
N ALA A 180 -18.03 -4.98 0.96
CA ALA A 180 -16.56 -4.93 0.92
C ALA A 180 -16.02 -5.63 -0.34
N MET A 181 -16.48 -6.86 -0.61
CA MET A 181 -16.05 -7.65 -1.78
C MET A 181 -16.39 -6.98 -3.11
N ARG A 182 -17.58 -6.34 -3.25
CA ARG A 182 -17.95 -5.62 -4.48
C ARG A 182 -17.23 -4.29 -4.65
N SER A 183 -16.93 -3.62 -3.56
CA SER A 183 -16.28 -2.29 -3.58
C SER A 183 -14.75 -2.35 -3.58
N GLY A 184 -14.15 -3.54 -3.66
CA GLY A 184 -12.70 -3.71 -3.61
C GLY A 184 -12.07 -3.35 -2.26
N VAL A 185 -12.87 -3.35 -1.18
CA VAL A 185 -12.40 -3.10 0.19
C VAL A 185 -11.93 -4.42 0.81
N ASP A 186 -10.65 -4.50 1.14
CA ASP A 186 -10.07 -5.68 1.78
C ASP A 186 -10.53 -5.79 3.23
N VAL A 187 -10.91 -7.00 3.66
CA VAL A 187 -11.19 -7.28 5.08
C VAL A 187 -10.13 -8.22 5.62
N VAL A 188 -9.23 -7.67 6.42
CA VAL A 188 -8.13 -8.40 7.04
C VAL A 188 -8.57 -8.94 8.40
N CYS A 189 -8.33 -10.23 8.63
CA CYS A 189 -8.59 -10.89 9.90
C CYS A 189 -7.27 -11.15 10.64
N LEU A 190 -7.18 -10.64 11.84
CA LEU A 190 -6.09 -10.90 12.79
C LEU A 190 -6.64 -11.65 14.00
N SER A 191 -5.85 -12.52 14.59
CA SER A 191 -6.16 -13.09 15.88
C SER A 191 -6.16 -12.01 16.97
N ARG A 192 -6.70 -12.31 18.16
CA ARG A 192 -6.62 -11.41 19.32
C ARG A 192 -5.17 -11.00 19.64
N ARG A 193 -4.21 -11.88 19.38
CA ARG A 193 -2.76 -11.68 19.57
C ARG A 193 -2.07 -10.97 18.41
N GLY A 194 -2.83 -10.56 17.36
CA GLY A 194 -2.31 -9.87 16.19
C GLY A 194 -1.71 -10.79 15.13
N SER A 195 -1.84 -12.12 15.21
CA SER A 195 -1.39 -13.01 14.13
C SER A 195 -2.33 -12.89 12.93
N TYR A 196 -1.75 -12.76 11.75
CA TYR A 196 -2.51 -12.75 10.50
C TYR A 196 -3.23 -14.08 10.28
N GLN A 197 -4.53 -14.05 10.06
CA GLN A 197 -5.39 -15.22 9.83
C GLN A 197 -5.83 -15.34 8.37
N GLY A 198 -5.97 -14.22 7.67
CA GLY A 198 -6.40 -14.19 6.28
C GLY A 198 -7.00 -12.86 5.87
N THR A 199 -7.34 -12.74 4.58
CA THR A 199 -7.98 -11.56 4.00
C THR A 199 -9.14 -11.99 3.12
N LEU A 200 -10.30 -11.33 3.26
CA LEU A 200 -11.40 -11.38 2.31
C LEU A 200 -11.15 -10.34 1.23
N ILE A 201 -11.08 -10.80 -0.01
CA ILE A 201 -10.90 -9.95 -1.20
C ILE A 201 -12.04 -10.19 -2.19
N GLY A 202 -12.37 -9.17 -2.98
CA GLY A 202 -13.29 -9.33 -4.09
C GLY A 202 -12.67 -10.10 -5.25
N ALA A 203 -13.49 -10.75 -6.07
CA ALA A 203 -13.01 -11.57 -7.19
C ALA A 203 -12.17 -10.80 -8.23
N ASN A 204 -12.35 -9.49 -8.32
CA ASN A 204 -11.61 -8.60 -9.20
C ASN A 204 -10.22 -8.18 -8.65
N ARG A 205 -9.85 -8.62 -7.45
CA ARG A 205 -8.57 -8.27 -6.79
C ARG A 205 -7.64 -9.47 -6.58
N GLY A 206 -7.93 -10.59 -7.19
CA GLY A 206 -7.05 -11.75 -7.15
C GLY A 206 -5.81 -11.63 -8.03
N ALA A 207 -4.90 -12.60 -7.93
CA ALA A 207 -3.72 -12.66 -8.77
C ALA A 207 -4.11 -12.74 -10.26
N HIS A 208 -3.43 -11.96 -11.10
CA HIS A 208 -3.61 -12.01 -12.54
C HIS A 208 -2.87 -13.24 -13.10
N THR A 209 -3.51 -14.01 -13.97
CA THR A 209 -2.94 -15.26 -14.50
C THR A 209 -1.53 -15.08 -15.09
N SER A 210 -1.30 -14.03 -15.87
CA SER A 210 0.01 -13.75 -16.47
C SER A 210 1.09 -13.47 -15.42
N ARG A 211 0.74 -12.72 -14.37
CA ARG A 211 1.65 -12.42 -13.26
C ARG A 211 1.91 -13.65 -12.39
N LEU A 212 0.89 -14.47 -12.17
CA LEU A 212 1.04 -15.73 -11.45
C LEU A 212 2.02 -16.68 -12.18
N LEU A 213 1.85 -16.83 -13.49
CA LEU A 213 2.78 -17.61 -14.31
C LEU A 213 4.22 -17.06 -14.27
N ALA A 214 4.39 -15.74 -14.31
CA ALA A 214 5.70 -15.11 -14.17
C ALA A 214 6.32 -15.34 -12.78
N GLN A 215 5.51 -15.30 -11.72
CA GLN A 215 5.98 -15.65 -10.36
C GLN A 215 6.43 -17.10 -10.28
N VAL A 216 5.64 -18.04 -10.85
CA VAL A 216 6.02 -19.46 -10.90
C VAL A 216 7.32 -19.64 -11.67
N ALA A 217 7.46 -19.00 -12.85
CA ALA A 217 8.69 -19.07 -13.63
C ALA A 217 9.90 -18.55 -12.84
N LEU A 218 9.74 -17.45 -12.08
CA LEU A 218 10.79 -16.89 -11.23
C LEU A 218 11.25 -17.89 -10.15
N THR A 219 10.37 -18.77 -9.65
CA THR A 219 10.80 -19.76 -8.62
C THR A 219 11.88 -20.72 -9.11
N GLY A 220 11.95 -20.97 -10.42
CA GLY A 220 13.00 -21.77 -11.07
C GLY A 220 14.26 -20.98 -11.48
N ASP A 221 14.20 -19.65 -11.44
CA ASP A 221 15.30 -18.77 -11.83
C ASP A 221 16.09 -18.31 -10.60
N ASN A 222 17.01 -19.13 -10.13
CA ASN A 222 17.78 -18.85 -8.92
C ASN A 222 18.59 -17.56 -9.00
N GLU A 223 19.14 -17.23 -10.16
CA GLU A 223 19.97 -16.02 -10.33
C GLU A 223 19.13 -14.74 -10.16
N ARG A 224 17.98 -14.68 -10.81
CA ARG A 224 17.04 -13.55 -10.65
C ARG A 224 16.50 -13.46 -9.22
N ARG A 225 16.15 -14.59 -8.61
CA ARG A 225 15.70 -14.62 -7.22
C ARG A 225 16.75 -14.05 -6.27
N VAL A 226 18.00 -14.46 -6.40
CA VAL A 226 19.11 -13.95 -5.56
C VAL A 226 19.28 -12.45 -5.77
N ARG A 227 19.27 -11.95 -7.01
CA ARG A 227 19.38 -10.51 -7.29
C ARG A 227 18.22 -9.70 -6.65
N LEU A 228 16.99 -10.17 -6.79
CA LEU A 228 15.82 -9.50 -6.20
C LEU A 228 15.83 -9.58 -4.67
N ALA A 229 16.18 -10.73 -4.10
CA ALA A 229 16.33 -10.92 -2.66
C ALA A 229 17.40 -9.99 -2.08
N ALA A 230 18.58 -9.90 -2.73
CA ALA A 230 19.65 -9.00 -2.32
C ALA A 230 19.20 -7.52 -2.35
N SER A 231 18.39 -7.13 -3.33
CA SER A 231 17.83 -5.78 -3.42
C SER A 231 16.84 -5.49 -2.30
N LEU A 232 15.94 -6.45 -1.99
CA LEU A 232 14.96 -6.36 -0.88
C LEU A 232 15.66 -6.25 0.47
N ILE A 233 16.61 -7.15 0.74
CA ILE A 233 17.38 -7.15 1.98
C ILE A 233 18.28 -5.92 2.08
N GLY A 234 18.89 -5.50 0.98
CA GLY A 234 19.66 -4.26 0.92
C GLY A 234 18.85 -3.02 1.28
N ALA A 235 17.57 -2.96 0.88
CA ALA A 235 16.65 -1.89 1.28
C ALA A 235 16.29 -1.96 2.77
N LYS A 236 16.04 -3.16 3.32
CA LYS A 236 15.85 -3.37 4.76
C LYS A 236 17.03 -2.83 5.57
N ILE A 237 18.24 -3.25 5.22
CA ILE A 237 19.46 -2.85 5.94
C ILE A 237 19.66 -1.33 5.89
N ARG A 238 19.39 -0.68 4.74
CA ARG A 238 19.40 0.80 4.65
C ARG A 238 18.41 1.42 5.64
N GLY A 239 17.19 0.89 5.72
CA GLY A 239 16.18 1.34 6.67
C GLY A 239 16.61 1.18 8.13
N GLN A 240 17.23 0.05 8.47
CA GLN A 240 17.76 -0.23 9.80
C GLN A 240 18.87 0.78 10.18
N ILE A 241 19.85 0.99 9.31
CA ILE A 241 20.91 1.99 9.49
C ILE A 241 20.32 3.39 9.68
N HIS A 242 19.32 3.75 8.87
CA HIS A 242 18.64 5.05 9.00
C HIS A 242 18.00 5.21 10.39
N VAL A 243 17.31 4.20 10.90
CA VAL A 243 16.66 4.25 12.21
C VAL A 243 17.68 4.45 13.32
N LEU A 244 18.77 3.67 13.35
CA LEU A 244 19.84 3.81 14.34
C LEU A 244 20.49 5.21 14.28
N THR A 245 20.87 5.65 13.10
CA THR A 245 21.49 6.97 12.90
C THR A 245 20.54 8.10 13.35
N ARG A 246 19.25 7.97 13.10
CA ARG A 246 18.24 8.95 13.51
C ARG A 246 18.06 9.00 15.03
N ILE A 247 18.14 7.86 15.72
CA ILE A 247 18.10 7.81 17.18
C ILE A 247 19.35 8.50 17.74
N ALA A 248 20.54 8.14 17.27
CA ALA A 248 21.81 8.71 17.73
C ALA A 248 21.90 10.24 17.50
N ARG A 249 21.36 10.75 16.38
CA ARG A 249 21.31 12.23 16.15
C ARG A 249 20.43 13.00 17.16
N ARG A 250 19.55 12.31 17.87
CA ARG A 250 18.62 12.89 18.84
C ARG A 250 19.00 12.63 20.29
N ASP A 251 20.01 11.82 20.49
CA ASP A 251 20.46 11.39 21.79
C ASP A 251 21.98 11.16 21.76
N GLU A 252 22.73 12.08 22.28
CA GLU A 252 24.20 12.06 22.27
C GLU A 252 24.81 10.90 23.08
N ALA A 253 24.03 10.31 24.00
CA ALA A 253 24.45 9.13 24.74
C ALA A 253 24.43 7.84 23.90
N VAL A 254 23.79 7.86 22.73
CA VAL A 254 23.65 6.69 21.83
C VAL A 254 24.75 6.69 20.79
N HIS A 255 25.60 5.68 20.83
CA HIS A 255 26.75 5.50 19.93
C HIS A 255 26.57 4.30 19.02
N VAL A 256 26.19 4.52 17.76
CA VAL A 256 25.86 3.48 16.77
C VAL A 256 26.87 3.36 15.62
N ALA A 257 28.00 4.10 15.69
CA ALA A 257 28.93 4.25 14.57
C ALA A 257 29.54 2.91 14.13
N ASP A 258 29.99 2.08 15.06
CA ASP A 258 30.62 0.80 14.77
C ASP A 258 29.61 -0.19 14.18
N THR A 259 28.45 -0.32 14.81
CA THR A 259 27.37 -1.18 14.34
C THR A 259 26.91 -0.79 12.93
N THR A 260 26.68 0.49 12.69
CA THR A 260 26.28 0.97 11.36
C THR A 260 27.37 0.77 10.30
N SER A 261 28.65 0.88 10.67
CA SER A 261 29.77 0.60 9.77
C SER A 261 29.82 -0.86 9.35
N HIS A 262 29.65 -1.79 10.29
CA HIS A 262 29.53 -3.23 9.98
C HIS A 262 28.31 -3.51 9.10
N MET A 263 27.14 -2.92 9.42
CA MET A 263 25.94 -3.09 8.60
C MET A 263 26.12 -2.54 7.18
N HIS A 264 26.86 -1.44 7.01
CA HIS A 264 27.23 -0.94 5.68
C HIS A 264 28.12 -1.93 4.93
N ALA A 265 29.08 -2.58 5.60
CA ALA A 265 29.95 -3.61 5.00
C ALA A 265 29.12 -4.83 4.56
N TRP A 266 28.27 -5.37 5.43
CA TRP A 266 27.39 -6.49 5.11
C TRP A 266 26.41 -6.15 3.97
N ARG A 267 25.85 -4.93 3.95
CA ARG A 267 25.02 -4.51 2.81
C ARG A 267 25.78 -4.50 1.49
N ARG A 268 27.05 -4.10 1.49
CA ARG A 268 27.88 -4.14 0.27
C ARG A 268 28.16 -5.58 -0.18
N SER A 269 28.33 -6.53 0.74
CA SER A 269 28.58 -7.93 0.39
C SER A 269 27.39 -8.62 -0.29
N LEU A 270 26.16 -8.08 -0.18
CA LEU A 270 25.01 -8.58 -0.93
C LEU A 270 25.22 -8.59 -2.44
N ALA A 271 26.05 -7.70 -2.99
CA ALA A 271 26.37 -7.67 -4.42
C ALA A 271 27.13 -8.90 -4.90
N GLY A 272 27.83 -9.60 -4.01
CA GLY A 272 28.58 -10.82 -4.30
C GLY A 272 27.82 -12.11 -3.97
N ALA A 273 26.63 -12.02 -3.38
CA ALA A 273 25.86 -13.20 -3.00
C ALA A 273 25.40 -13.98 -4.24
N ARG A 274 25.56 -15.30 -4.19
CA ARG A 274 25.21 -16.24 -5.28
C ARG A 274 24.06 -17.18 -4.91
N THR A 275 23.73 -17.26 -3.63
CA THR A 275 22.66 -18.11 -3.11
C THR A 275 21.72 -17.33 -2.22
N LEU A 276 20.49 -17.80 -2.06
CA LEU A 276 19.53 -17.22 -1.12
C LEU A 276 20.03 -17.38 0.33
N ASP A 277 20.70 -18.47 0.66
CA ASP A 277 21.23 -18.72 2.00
C ASP A 277 22.29 -17.67 2.38
N GLU A 278 23.15 -17.27 1.44
CA GLU A 278 24.11 -16.17 1.66
C GLU A 278 23.38 -14.84 1.91
N VAL A 279 22.35 -14.52 1.13
CA VAL A 279 21.55 -13.31 1.34
C VAL A 279 20.86 -13.33 2.71
N MET A 280 20.27 -14.45 3.09
CA MET A 280 19.59 -14.61 4.39
C MET A 280 20.57 -14.67 5.56
N GLY A 281 21.78 -15.19 5.37
CA GLY A 281 22.85 -15.13 6.36
C GLY A 281 23.27 -13.69 6.67
N ILE A 282 23.44 -12.87 5.62
CA ILE A 282 23.73 -11.44 5.77
C ILE A 282 22.57 -10.71 6.46
N GLU A 283 21.33 -11.02 6.08
CA GLU A 283 20.13 -10.49 6.73
C GLU A 283 20.11 -10.80 8.22
N GLY A 284 20.36 -12.06 8.58
CA GLY A 284 20.39 -12.51 9.97
C GLY A 284 21.45 -11.80 10.81
N ALA A 285 22.69 -11.69 10.30
CA ALA A 285 23.76 -10.97 10.97
C ALA A 285 23.41 -9.48 11.21
N CYS A 286 22.91 -8.79 10.16
CA CYS A 286 22.47 -7.42 10.27
C CYS A 286 21.31 -7.25 11.25
N SER A 287 20.32 -8.15 11.22
CA SER A 287 19.15 -8.06 12.10
C SER A 287 19.53 -8.28 13.56
N ASN A 288 20.42 -9.20 13.87
CA ASN A 288 20.91 -9.40 15.24
C ASN A 288 21.61 -8.15 15.75
N ALA A 289 22.61 -7.63 15.05
CA ALA A 289 23.32 -6.41 15.43
C ALA A 289 22.38 -5.21 15.57
N TYR A 290 21.41 -5.09 14.67
CA TYR A 290 20.40 -4.03 14.71
C TYR A 290 19.53 -4.09 15.97
N PHE A 291 19.00 -5.26 16.34
CA PHE A 291 18.13 -5.39 17.51
C PHE A 291 18.89 -5.28 18.83
N ASP A 292 20.14 -5.73 18.88
CA ASP A 292 21.03 -5.52 20.04
C ASP A 292 21.27 -4.02 20.26
N GLU A 293 21.52 -3.26 19.18
CA GLU A 293 21.72 -1.82 19.25
C GLU A 293 20.42 -1.08 19.61
N LEU A 294 19.26 -1.51 19.09
CA LEU A 294 17.96 -0.97 19.48
C LEU A 294 17.67 -1.18 20.96
N ALA A 295 18.05 -2.33 21.53
CA ALA A 295 17.92 -2.60 22.95
C ALA A 295 18.75 -1.60 23.77
N ALA A 296 19.99 -1.35 23.38
CA ALA A 296 20.87 -0.35 24.02
C ALA A 296 20.33 1.09 23.94
N CYS A 297 19.50 1.39 22.94
CA CYS A 297 18.86 2.71 22.78
C CYS A 297 17.64 2.92 23.68
N LEU A 298 17.18 1.93 24.45
CA LEU A 298 16.05 2.03 25.36
C LEU A 298 16.47 2.45 26.76
N THR A 299 15.54 3.05 27.51
CA THR A 299 15.75 3.43 28.90
C THR A 299 15.70 2.20 29.81
N ALA A 300 16.39 2.24 30.95
CA ALA A 300 16.53 1.12 31.87
C ALA A 300 15.20 0.57 32.47
N ASP A 301 14.13 1.35 32.37
CA ASP A 301 12.77 0.95 32.77
C ASP A 301 12.03 0.10 31.72
N VAL A 302 12.63 -0.13 30.54
CA VAL A 302 12.07 -0.94 29.46
C VAL A 302 12.96 -2.15 29.22
N THR A 303 12.51 -3.32 29.61
CA THR A 303 13.21 -4.59 29.33
C THR A 303 13.09 -4.95 27.86
N PHE A 304 14.23 -5.17 27.18
CA PHE A 304 14.30 -5.65 25.81
C PHE A 304 15.59 -6.47 25.61
N ASP A 305 15.49 -7.78 25.77
CA ASP A 305 16.64 -8.71 25.66
C ASP A 305 16.79 -9.28 24.24
N GLY A 306 16.70 -8.40 23.24
CA GLY A 306 16.74 -8.80 21.84
C GLY A 306 15.40 -9.29 21.29
N ARG A 307 15.39 -9.72 20.03
CA ARG A 307 14.14 -10.05 19.31
C ARG A 307 13.61 -11.43 19.65
N SER A 308 12.49 -11.51 20.38
CA SER A 308 11.70 -12.72 20.62
C SER A 308 10.35 -12.65 19.88
N ARG A 309 9.89 -13.78 19.29
CA ARG A 309 8.72 -13.75 18.39
C ARG A 309 7.53 -14.57 18.90
N ARG A 310 7.76 -15.74 19.43
CA ARG A 310 6.68 -16.69 19.82
C ARG A 310 7.08 -17.49 21.03
N PRO A 311 6.59 -17.11 22.21
CA PRO A 311 5.85 -15.89 22.52
C PRO A 311 6.76 -14.65 22.62
N PRO A 312 6.23 -13.43 22.51
CA PRO A 312 6.95 -12.20 22.89
C PRO A 312 7.22 -12.22 24.38
N ARG A 313 8.46 -11.92 24.81
CA ARG A 313 8.88 -12.01 26.21
C ARG A 313 8.77 -10.68 26.96
N ASP A 314 8.63 -9.59 26.22
CA ASP A 314 8.62 -8.22 26.75
C ASP A 314 7.68 -7.33 25.94
N LEU A 315 7.42 -6.13 26.42
CA LEU A 315 6.56 -5.14 25.78
C LEU A 315 7.07 -4.68 24.40
N PRO A 316 8.37 -4.36 24.20
CA PRO A 316 8.90 -4.03 22.88
C PRO A 316 8.62 -5.13 21.85
N ASN A 317 8.88 -6.39 22.20
CA ASN A 317 8.61 -7.53 21.34
C ASN A 317 7.12 -7.71 21.01
N ALA A 318 6.24 -7.47 21.99
CA ALA A 318 4.80 -7.47 21.79
C ALA A 318 4.36 -6.38 20.82
N ALA A 319 4.87 -5.16 20.97
CA ALA A 319 4.59 -4.02 20.11
C ALA A 319 5.11 -4.23 18.69
N LEU A 320 6.37 -4.66 18.53
CA LEU A 320 6.95 -4.99 17.24
C LEU A 320 6.16 -6.08 16.51
N SER A 321 5.76 -7.14 17.23
CA SER A 321 5.01 -8.26 16.66
C SER A 321 3.63 -7.82 16.17
N TYR A 322 2.93 -6.99 16.94
CA TYR A 322 1.62 -6.46 16.56
C TYR A 322 1.73 -5.47 15.39
N GLY A 323 2.70 -4.55 15.42
CA GLY A 323 2.97 -3.62 14.33
C GLY A 323 3.34 -4.32 13.02
N TYR A 324 4.13 -5.40 13.09
CA TYR A 324 4.45 -6.21 11.91
C TYR A 324 3.24 -6.94 11.34
N ALA A 325 2.28 -7.36 12.16
CA ALA A 325 1.06 -7.96 11.66
C ALA A 325 0.19 -6.95 10.90
N ILE A 326 0.13 -5.71 11.38
CA ILE A 326 -0.54 -4.60 10.67
C ILE A 326 0.17 -4.34 9.33
N LEU A 327 1.49 -4.16 9.33
CA LEU A 327 2.27 -3.92 8.11
C LEU A 327 2.15 -5.08 7.11
N LEU A 328 2.13 -6.34 7.61
CA LEU A 328 1.91 -7.51 6.76
C LEU A 328 0.57 -7.41 6.02
N SER A 329 -0.50 -7.00 6.71
CA SER A 329 -1.81 -6.83 6.10
C SER A 329 -1.83 -5.76 5.00
N GLU A 330 -1.06 -4.67 5.18
CA GLU A 330 -0.86 -3.64 4.15
C GLU A 330 -0.17 -4.22 2.91
N CYS A 331 0.91 -4.98 3.12
CA CYS A 331 1.67 -5.59 2.03
C CYS A 331 0.86 -6.65 1.28
N VAL A 332 0.07 -7.48 1.98
CA VAL A 332 -0.86 -8.45 1.34
C VAL A 332 -1.86 -7.72 0.44
N GLY A 333 -2.50 -6.66 0.94
CA GLY A 333 -3.45 -5.86 0.16
C GLY A 333 -2.79 -5.18 -1.06
N ALA A 334 -1.57 -4.66 -0.89
CA ALA A 334 -0.80 -4.04 -1.97
C ALA A 334 -0.42 -5.06 -3.08
N LEU A 335 -0.02 -6.28 -2.70
CA LEU A 335 0.29 -7.35 -3.66
C LEU A 335 -0.96 -7.81 -4.42
N HIS A 336 -2.09 -8.00 -3.75
CA HIS A 336 -3.35 -8.32 -4.43
C HIS A 336 -3.77 -7.20 -5.40
N ALA A 337 -3.64 -5.92 -4.99
CA ALA A 337 -3.90 -4.79 -5.87
C ALA A 337 -2.94 -4.74 -7.07
N ALA A 338 -1.71 -5.19 -6.88
CA ALA A 338 -0.73 -5.38 -7.96
C ALA A 338 -0.91 -6.71 -8.73
N GLY A 339 -1.99 -7.47 -8.51
CA GLY A 339 -2.28 -8.74 -9.18
C GLY A 339 -1.25 -9.85 -8.94
N LEU A 340 -0.56 -9.81 -7.80
CA LEU A 340 0.43 -10.80 -7.39
C LEU A 340 -0.15 -11.76 -6.35
N GLU A 341 0.33 -13.00 -6.36
CA GLU A 341 0.05 -14.01 -5.33
C GLU A 341 1.00 -13.83 -4.12
N PRO A 342 0.48 -13.48 -2.93
CA PRO A 342 1.33 -13.19 -1.77
C PRO A 342 2.13 -14.39 -1.21
N SER A 343 1.77 -15.63 -1.55
CA SER A 343 2.46 -16.82 -1.03
C SER A 343 3.74 -17.18 -1.77
N LEU A 344 3.90 -16.72 -3.02
CA LEU A 344 5.07 -17.01 -3.86
C LEU A 344 6.23 -16.06 -3.56
N GLY A 345 6.98 -16.33 -2.50
CA GLY A 345 8.10 -15.52 -2.03
C GLY A 345 9.35 -15.58 -2.93
N ILE A 346 10.16 -14.54 -2.83
CA ILE A 346 11.45 -14.37 -3.52
C ILE A 346 12.60 -14.77 -2.59
N ALA A 347 12.76 -14.07 -1.47
CA ALA A 347 13.77 -14.36 -0.46
C ALA A 347 13.30 -15.47 0.50
N HIS A 348 12.06 -15.35 0.99
CA HIS A 348 11.48 -16.40 1.79
C HIS A 348 10.99 -17.55 0.92
N VAL A 349 11.36 -18.78 1.28
CA VAL A 349 10.90 -19.99 0.59
C VAL A 349 9.37 -20.04 0.64
N PRO A 350 8.71 -20.26 -0.51
CA PRO A 350 7.27 -20.52 -0.53
C PRO A 350 6.90 -21.70 0.37
N THR A 351 5.96 -21.49 1.27
CA THR A 351 5.50 -22.51 2.21
C THR A 351 3.99 -22.38 2.34
N ASP A 352 3.29 -23.49 2.47
CA ASP A 352 1.84 -23.50 2.64
C ASP A 352 1.40 -22.58 3.79
N LYS A 353 0.32 -21.86 3.57
CA LYS A 353 -0.32 -20.96 4.54
C LYS A 353 0.53 -19.75 4.97
N ARG A 354 1.65 -19.47 4.29
CA ARG A 354 2.53 -18.36 4.61
C ARG A 354 2.55 -17.34 3.46
N PRO A 355 2.23 -16.08 3.68
CA PRO A 355 2.30 -15.04 2.65
C PRO A 355 3.76 -14.60 2.44
N SER A 356 4.60 -15.48 1.87
CA SER A 356 6.06 -15.33 1.78
C SER A 356 6.47 -14.08 1.00
N LEU A 357 5.78 -13.73 -0.11
CA LEU A 357 6.07 -12.52 -0.88
C LEU A 357 5.67 -11.25 -0.11
N ALA A 358 4.60 -11.30 0.67
CA ALA A 358 4.24 -10.17 1.52
C ALA A 358 5.24 -9.97 2.65
N LEU A 359 5.83 -11.04 3.19
CA LEU A 359 6.94 -10.97 4.12
C LEU A 359 8.18 -10.37 3.46
N ASP A 360 8.47 -10.71 2.20
CA ASP A 360 9.58 -10.13 1.43
C ASP A 360 9.36 -8.63 1.20
N LEU A 361 8.18 -8.24 0.72
CA LEU A 361 7.86 -6.84 0.45
C LEU A 361 7.94 -5.97 1.71
N MET A 362 7.47 -6.48 2.85
CA MET A 362 7.43 -5.71 4.09
C MET A 362 8.82 -5.48 4.71
N GLU A 363 9.85 -6.27 4.36
CA GLU A 363 11.17 -6.15 4.98
C GLU A 363 11.73 -4.72 4.88
N GLN A 364 11.59 -4.06 3.76
CA GLN A 364 12.05 -2.69 3.54
C GLN A 364 11.28 -1.63 4.35
N PHE A 365 10.04 -1.93 4.75
CA PHE A 365 9.17 -1.01 5.50
C PHE A 365 9.20 -1.25 7.00
N ARG A 366 9.64 -2.43 7.47
CA ARG A 366 9.72 -2.77 8.90
C ARG A 366 10.46 -1.71 9.71
N PRO A 367 11.71 -1.33 9.37
CA PRO A 367 12.45 -0.35 10.14
C PRO A 367 11.76 1.02 10.16
N LEU A 368 11.27 1.45 9.00
CA LEU A 368 10.80 2.82 8.78
C LEU A 368 9.40 3.09 9.34
N LEU A 369 8.52 2.09 9.36
CA LEU A 369 7.13 2.24 9.81
C LEU A 369 6.88 1.64 11.18
N VAL A 370 7.44 0.47 11.47
CA VAL A 370 7.15 -0.23 12.73
C VAL A 370 8.23 0.04 13.78
N ASP A 371 9.49 -0.29 13.48
CA ASP A 371 10.55 -0.20 14.50
C ASP A 371 10.72 1.25 14.98
N GLN A 372 10.81 2.19 14.03
CA GLN A 372 10.91 3.61 14.35
C GLN A 372 9.72 4.12 15.18
N THR A 373 8.50 3.65 14.88
CA THR A 373 7.29 4.03 15.61
C THR A 373 7.30 3.45 17.02
N VAL A 374 7.60 2.16 17.17
CA VAL A 374 7.67 1.48 18.46
C VAL A 374 8.75 2.12 19.34
N MET A 375 9.96 2.32 18.79
CA MET A 375 11.05 2.98 19.52
C MET A 375 10.68 4.39 19.96
N ALA A 376 10.00 5.17 19.11
CA ALA A 376 9.54 6.51 19.50
C ALA A 376 8.51 6.45 20.64
N LEU A 377 7.57 5.52 20.62
CA LEU A 377 6.56 5.36 21.66
C LEU A 377 7.17 4.93 23.00
N LEU A 378 8.14 4.01 22.99
CA LEU A 378 8.84 3.55 24.19
C LEU A 378 9.72 4.68 24.77
N ARG A 379 10.58 5.31 23.99
CA ARG A 379 11.46 6.38 24.42
C ARG A 379 10.72 7.63 24.90
N THR A 380 9.54 7.92 24.37
CA THR A 380 8.68 9.01 24.84
C THR A 380 7.72 8.61 25.97
N ARG A 381 7.79 7.36 26.44
CA ARG A 381 6.93 6.81 27.50
C ARG A 381 5.43 6.90 27.18
N LYS A 382 5.06 6.97 25.90
CA LYS A 382 3.67 6.82 25.46
C LYS A 382 3.22 5.36 25.54
N LEU A 383 4.11 4.45 25.22
CA LEU A 383 3.93 3.01 25.45
C LEU A 383 4.77 2.63 26.69
N ARG A 384 4.11 2.09 27.71
CA ARG A 384 4.68 1.83 29.05
C ARG A 384 4.37 0.39 29.48
N PRO A 385 5.10 -0.17 30.47
CA PRO A 385 4.92 -1.55 30.93
C PRO A 385 3.48 -1.96 31.24
N GLU A 386 2.66 -1.07 31.80
CA GLU A 386 1.25 -1.32 32.10
C GLU A 386 0.37 -1.58 30.85
N HIS A 387 0.84 -1.24 29.66
CA HIS A 387 0.16 -1.58 28.41
C HIS A 387 0.43 -3.03 27.95
N GLY A 388 1.35 -3.74 28.61
CA GLY A 388 1.60 -5.15 28.42
C GLY A 388 0.69 -6.00 29.29
N VAL A 389 0.15 -7.09 28.73
CA VAL A 389 -0.67 -8.07 29.45
C VAL A 389 0.03 -9.42 29.42
N VAL A 390 0.27 -10.00 30.58
CA VAL A 390 0.81 -11.36 30.71
C VAL A 390 -0.33 -12.35 30.53
N GLU A 391 -0.21 -13.25 29.56
CA GLU A 391 -1.13 -14.38 29.39
C GLU A 391 -0.49 -15.66 29.96
N ALA A 392 -1.01 -16.13 31.07
CA ALA A 392 -0.48 -17.30 31.78
C ALA A 392 -0.48 -18.58 30.93
N GLU A 393 -1.52 -18.79 30.11
CA GLU A 393 -1.64 -19.99 29.26
C GLU A 393 -0.69 -20.00 28.06
N ALA A 394 -0.35 -18.84 27.50
CA ALA A 394 0.48 -18.71 26.32
C ALA A 394 1.94 -18.39 26.63
N GLY A 395 2.25 -18.07 27.88
CA GLY A 395 3.63 -17.83 28.36
C GLY A 395 4.30 -16.64 27.70
N GLY A 396 3.66 -15.47 27.63
CA GLY A 396 4.26 -14.28 27.02
C GLY A 396 3.57 -12.98 27.38
N ILE A 397 4.13 -11.87 26.91
CA ILE A 397 3.58 -10.51 27.08
C ILE A 397 2.93 -10.07 25.78
N TRP A 398 1.71 -9.58 25.84
CA TRP A 398 0.92 -9.12 24.70
C TRP A 398 0.46 -7.70 24.92
N LEU A 399 0.18 -6.97 23.85
CA LEU A 399 -0.41 -5.63 23.98
C LEU A 399 -1.86 -5.71 24.45
N GLY A 400 -2.17 -5.00 25.52
CA GLY A 400 -3.54 -4.70 25.96
C GLY A 400 -4.27 -3.78 24.99
N SER A 401 -5.56 -3.54 25.23
CA SER A 401 -6.41 -2.70 24.36
C SER A 401 -5.84 -1.29 24.15
N ASP A 402 -5.40 -0.65 25.23
CA ASP A 402 -4.87 0.72 25.20
C ASP A 402 -3.51 0.78 24.49
N GLY A 403 -2.63 -0.19 24.76
CA GLY A 403 -1.36 -0.33 24.04
C GLY A 403 -1.55 -0.54 22.53
N LYS A 404 -2.52 -1.36 22.13
CA LYS A 404 -2.89 -1.54 20.72
C LYS A 404 -3.38 -0.24 20.10
N LYS A 405 -4.26 0.49 20.80
CA LYS A 405 -4.76 1.78 20.32
C LYS A 405 -3.64 2.79 20.12
N ILE A 406 -2.75 2.96 21.12
CA ILE A 406 -1.60 3.87 21.05
C ILE A 406 -0.71 3.51 19.84
N LEU A 407 -0.42 2.23 19.64
CA LEU A 407 0.43 1.79 18.53
C LEU A 407 -0.25 1.99 17.17
N VAL A 408 -1.55 1.66 17.05
CA VAL A 408 -2.30 1.84 15.80
C VAL A 408 -2.38 3.32 15.43
N ASP A 409 -2.72 4.20 16.37
CA ASP A 409 -2.81 5.65 16.13
C ASP A 409 -1.46 6.22 15.64
N ALA A 410 -0.35 5.80 16.25
CA ALA A 410 0.99 6.22 15.86
C ALA A 410 1.43 5.63 14.50
N TYR A 411 1.10 4.38 14.23
CA TYR A 411 1.36 3.72 12.96
C TYR A 411 0.59 4.38 11.81
N GLU A 412 -0.70 4.69 12.00
CA GLU A 412 -1.51 5.40 11.02
C GLU A 412 -0.94 6.79 10.71
N ALA A 413 -0.56 7.54 11.74
CA ALA A 413 0.09 8.83 11.56
C ALA A 413 1.42 8.71 10.78
N ALA A 414 2.19 7.63 10.99
CA ALA A 414 3.39 7.36 10.22
C ALA A 414 3.07 7.02 8.76
N CYS A 415 2.08 6.15 8.51
CA CYS A 415 1.67 5.72 7.18
C CYS A 415 1.13 6.87 6.31
N GLN A 416 0.43 7.83 6.91
CA GLN A 416 -0.14 8.99 6.20
C GLN A 416 0.90 10.09 5.91
N ARG A 417 2.07 10.04 6.53
CA ARG A 417 3.11 11.05 6.28
C ARG A 417 3.64 10.94 4.86
N SER A 418 3.55 12.05 4.11
CA SER A 418 4.13 12.18 2.78
C SER A 418 5.66 12.21 2.84
N VAL A 419 6.28 11.52 1.90
CA VAL A 419 7.73 11.44 1.72
C VAL A 419 8.10 11.55 0.25
N THR A 420 9.23 12.20 -0.02
CA THR A 420 9.75 12.39 -1.37
C THR A 420 11.12 11.74 -1.47
N GLY A 421 11.38 11.05 -2.59
CA GLY A 421 12.69 10.46 -2.88
C GLY A 421 13.00 9.16 -2.13
N ALA A 422 12.03 8.58 -1.42
CA ALA A 422 12.18 7.25 -0.83
C ALA A 422 12.16 6.13 -1.89
N LEU A 423 11.41 6.32 -2.97
CA LEU A 423 11.50 5.55 -4.22
C LEU A 423 11.87 6.49 -5.37
N PRO A 424 12.59 6.00 -6.40
CA PRO A 424 13.00 6.83 -7.53
C PRO A 424 11.81 7.49 -8.24
N GLY A 425 11.84 8.82 -8.33
CA GLY A 425 10.82 9.58 -9.05
C GLY A 425 9.44 9.60 -8.39
N TYR A 426 9.29 9.07 -7.17
CA TYR A 426 8.00 8.95 -6.50
C TYR A 426 7.91 9.83 -5.25
N SER A 427 6.73 10.45 -5.06
CA SER A 427 6.37 11.23 -3.88
C SER A 427 4.95 10.86 -3.45
N GLY A 428 4.71 10.69 -2.17
CA GLY A 428 3.41 10.31 -1.63
C GLY A 428 3.49 9.85 -0.17
N SER A 429 2.37 9.39 0.38
CA SER A 429 2.35 8.83 1.74
C SER A 429 3.12 7.50 1.79
N TRP A 430 3.57 7.09 2.97
CA TRP A 430 4.19 5.78 3.13
C TRP A 430 3.29 4.64 2.68
N ARG A 431 1.98 4.73 2.90
CA ARG A 431 1.00 3.72 2.42
C ARG A 431 1.04 3.59 0.90
N ARG A 432 1.16 4.70 0.18
CA ARG A 432 1.31 4.72 -1.27
C ARG A 432 2.66 4.17 -1.72
N HIS A 433 3.74 4.40 -0.96
CA HIS A 433 5.03 3.78 -1.24
C HIS A 433 4.95 2.25 -1.15
N ILE A 434 4.17 1.68 -0.21
CA ILE A 434 3.94 0.22 -0.15
C ILE A 434 3.23 -0.24 -1.43
N ALA A 435 2.16 0.42 -1.84
CA ALA A 435 1.42 0.08 -3.06
C ALA A 435 2.28 0.22 -4.32
N HIS A 436 3.00 1.33 -4.45
CA HIS A 436 3.90 1.57 -5.59
C HIS A 436 5.05 0.55 -5.64
N SER A 437 5.63 0.21 -4.49
CA SER A 437 6.68 -0.83 -4.41
C SER A 437 6.17 -2.21 -4.84
N ALA A 438 4.93 -2.56 -4.53
CA ALA A 438 4.30 -3.79 -5.01
C ALA A 438 4.11 -3.79 -6.54
N GLN A 439 3.73 -2.65 -7.15
CA GLN A 439 3.62 -2.50 -8.61
C GLN A 439 5.00 -2.62 -9.30
N MET A 440 6.03 -1.96 -8.74
CA MET A 440 7.40 -2.07 -9.25
C MET A 440 7.91 -3.52 -9.14
N LEU A 441 7.56 -4.23 -8.05
CA LEU A 441 7.91 -5.63 -7.86
C LEU A 441 7.20 -6.53 -8.87
N ALA A 442 5.92 -6.27 -9.18
CA ALA A 442 5.19 -6.98 -10.22
C ALA A 442 5.86 -6.81 -11.59
N ARG A 443 6.35 -5.60 -11.88
CA ARG A 443 7.12 -5.33 -13.09
C ARG A 443 8.45 -6.10 -13.11
N ALA A 444 9.19 -6.08 -12.00
CA ALA A 444 10.47 -6.81 -11.89
C ALA A 444 10.32 -8.33 -12.02
N ILE A 445 9.17 -8.87 -11.62
CA ILE A 445 8.85 -10.29 -11.80
C ILE A 445 8.50 -10.59 -13.27
N ALA A 446 7.78 -9.70 -13.94
CA ALA A 446 7.35 -9.91 -15.34
C ALA A 446 8.45 -9.60 -16.37
N GLU A 447 9.27 -8.57 -16.11
CA GLU A 447 10.30 -8.06 -17.04
C GLU A 447 11.72 -8.42 -16.50
N PRO A 448 12.43 -9.37 -17.15
CA PRO A 448 13.76 -9.82 -16.65
C PRO A 448 14.80 -8.71 -16.55
N ASP A 449 14.76 -7.74 -17.44
CA ASP A 449 15.73 -6.64 -17.54
C ASP A 449 15.39 -5.46 -16.63
N TYR A 450 14.19 -5.44 -16.04
CA TYR A 450 13.79 -4.38 -15.12
C TYR A 450 14.51 -4.52 -13.78
N GLN A 451 15.30 -3.50 -13.45
CA GLN A 451 16.01 -3.46 -12.17
C GLN A 451 15.13 -2.84 -11.08
N TRP A 452 14.63 -3.68 -10.21
CA TRP A 452 13.87 -3.24 -9.06
C TRP A 452 14.80 -2.59 -8.02
N SER A 453 14.42 -1.43 -7.54
CA SER A 453 15.09 -0.77 -6.43
C SER A 453 14.11 -0.61 -5.26
N GLY A 454 14.53 -1.06 -4.08
CA GLY A 454 13.75 -0.87 -2.86
C GLY A 454 13.89 0.53 -2.29
N VAL A 455 13.12 0.78 -1.24
CA VAL A 455 13.08 2.06 -0.52
C VAL A 455 14.49 2.48 -0.08
N ALA A 456 14.86 3.72 -0.41
CA ALA A 456 16.09 4.37 0.02
C ALA A 456 15.72 5.70 0.69
N TRP A 457 15.53 5.68 2.02
CA TRP A 457 15.37 6.90 2.79
C TRP A 457 16.73 7.55 3.04
N ARG A 458 16.81 8.89 2.86
CA ARG A 458 17.99 9.70 3.14
C ARG A 458 17.82 10.50 4.42
#